data_db138334a98d2a48a06eb20e900ba50d
#
_entry.id   db138334a98d2a48a06eb20e900ba50d
#
_cell.length_a   1.000
_cell.length_b   1.000
_cell.length_c   1.000
_cell.angle_alpha   90.00
_cell.angle_beta   90.00
_cell.angle_gamma   90.00
#
_symmetry.space_group_name_H-M   'P 1'
#
loop_
_entity.id
_entity.type
_entity.pdbx_description
1 polymer ?
#
loop_
_entity_poly.entity_id
_entity_poly.type
_entity_poly.pdbx_seq_one_letter_code
_entity_poly.pdbx_strand_id
1 'polypeptide(L)'
;MNANELIALIIIAALAVFSVWLYKRLHKPDITKLYNAKTILTDREYDFYTKLKPLADEYGLNIYTKVRLADLIEPKPKEENPFWMECFNKIKAKHIDFALADDDTSIVALIELDDTSHARPDRVERDDFVNAVLANTGYTLLRTYGELDVIEGYLRL
;
A
#
# COMPACT_ATOMS: atom_id res chain seq x y z
N MET A 1 -13.75 55.96 19.96
CA MET A 1 -12.96 54.93 20.68
C MET A 1 -11.58 55.55 20.96
N ASN A 2 -11.22 55.63 22.19
CA ASN A 2 -9.91 56.20 22.59
C ASN A 2 -8.83 55.07 22.52
N ALA A 3 -7.56 55.47 22.57
CA ALA A 3 -6.43 54.51 22.43
C ALA A 3 -6.46 53.42 23.51
N ASN A 4 -6.91 53.72 24.71
CA ASN A 4 -6.99 52.75 25.80
C ASN A 4 -8.12 51.70 25.57
N GLU A 5 -9.26 52.12 25.02
CA GLU A 5 -10.35 51.21 24.63
C GLU A 5 -9.89 50.25 23.51
N LEU A 6 -9.14 50.76 22.54
CA LEU A 6 -8.58 49.93 21.44
C LEU A 6 -7.61 48.88 21.98
N ILE A 7 -6.70 49.29 22.88
CA ILE A 7 -5.72 48.38 23.51
C ILE A 7 -6.47 47.31 24.34
N ALA A 8 -7.47 47.71 25.11
CA ALA A 8 -8.24 46.74 25.89
C ALA A 8 -8.94 45.71 25.02
N LEU A 9 -9.53 46.08 23.86
CA LEU A 9 -10.12 45.17 22.90
C LEU A 9 -9.14 44.18 22.29
N ILE A 10 -7.95 44.66 21.96
CA ILE A 10 -6.87 43.81 21.41
C ILE A 10 -6.44 42.76 22.44
N ILE A 11 -6.28 43.18 23.72
CA ILE A 11 -5.89 42.22 24.78
C ILE A 11 -6.99 41.18 25.00
N ILE A 12 -8.27 41.59 25.04
CA ILE A 12 -9.38 40.63 25.18
C ILE A 12 -9.41 39.63 24.01
N ALA A 13 -9.24 40.12 22.78
CA ALA A 13 -9.20 39.26 21.61
C ALA A 13 -8.02 38.28 21.67
N ALA A 14 -6.84 38.75 22.07
CA ALA A 14 -5.66 37.89 22.23
C ALA A 14 -5.87 36.82 23.32
N LEU A 15 -6.47 37.18 24.45
CA LEU A 15 -6.78 36.20 25.50
C LEU A 15 -7.85 35.19 25.06
N ALA A 16 -8.82 35.59 24.27
CA ALA A 16 -9.84 34.69 23.74
C ALA A 16 -9.19 33.65 22.76
N VAL A 17 -8.34 34.13 21.83
CA VAL A 17 -7.61 33.26 20.91
C VAL A 17 -6.68 32.30 21.67
N PHE A 18 -5.95 32.81 22.66
CA PHE A 18 -5.09 31.99 23.52
C PHE A 18 -5.87 30.94 24.29
N SER A 19 -7.03 31.30 24.86
CA SER A 19 -7.89 30.36 25.60
C SER A 19 -8.41 29.24 24.69
N VAL A 20 -8.85 29.56 23.47
CA VAL A 20 -9.28 28.56 22.48
C VAL A 20 -8.10 27.66 22.06
N TRP A 21 -6.90 28.24 21.84
CA TRP A 21 -5.72 27.47 21.51
C TRP A 21 -5.33 26.51 22.66
N LEU A 22 -5.33 27.01 23.90
CA LEU A 22 -5.01 26.24 25.09
C LEU A 22 -6.03 25.11 25.30
N TYR A 23 -7.33 25.42 25.16
CA TYR A 23 -8.41 24.41 25.23
C TYR A 23 -8.19 23.29 24.21
N LYS A 24 -7.95 23.62 22.93
CA LYS A 24 -7.67 22.63 21.87
C LYS A 24 -6.41 21.82 22.15
N ARG A 25 -5.38 22.42 22.77
CA ARG A 25 -4.16 21.72 23.13
C ARG A 25 -4.33 20.73 24.27
N LEU A 26 -5.12 21.11 25.29
CA LEU A 26 -5.38 20.28 26.48
C LEU A 26 -6.41 19.17 26.23
N HIS A 27 -7.36 19.41 25.32
CA HIS A 27 -8.46 18.48 25.00
C HIS A 27 -8.27 17.80 23.64
N LYS A 28 -7.03 17.40 23.32
CA LYS A 28 -6.80 16.56 22.14
C LYS A 28 -7.50 15.20 22.32
N PRO A 29 -8.30 14.76 21.35
CA PRO A 29 -8.88 13.44 21.41
C PRO A 29 -7.78 12.37 21.41
N ASP A 30 -8.04 11.29 22.11
CA ASP A 30 -7.19 10.10 22.04
C ASP A 30 -7.35 9.46 20.65
N ILE A 31 -6.42 9.80 19.75
CA ILE A 31 -6.45 9.34 18.36
C ILE A 31 -6.33 7.79 18.26
N THR A 32 -5.82 7.11 19.30
CA THR A 32 -5.72 5.65 19.31
C THR A 32 -7.09 4.96 19.30
N LYS A 33 -8.13 5.66 19.76
CA LYS A 33 -9.52 5.18 19.78
C LYS A 33 -10.28 5.43 18.48
N LEU A 34 -9.65 6.05 17.47
CA LEU A 34 -10.27 6.37 16.18
C LEU A 34 -9.99 5.31 15.10
N TYR A 35 -9.46 4.14 15.47
CA TYR A 35 -9.16 3.06 14.55
C TYR A 35 -10.09 1.87 14.77
N ASN A 36 -10.50 1.26 13.68
CA ASN A 36 -11.22 0.00 13.67
C ASN A 36 -10.38 -1.09 13.02
N ALA A 37 -10.51 -2.33 13.51
CA ALA A 37 -9.94 -3.49 12.83
C ALA A 37 -10.65 -3.73 11.50
N LYS A 38 -9.92 -4.21 10.51
CA LYS A 38 -10.47 -4.67 9.23
C LYS A 38 -9.83 -6.00 8.83
N THR A 39 -10.48 -6.73 7.94
CA THR A 39 -9.92 -7.93 7.30
C THR A 39 -8.78 -7.55 6.36
N ILE A 40 -7.81 -8.46 6.22
CA ILE A 40 -6.67 -8.25 5.29
C ILE A 40 -7.15 -8.32 3.84
N LEU A 41 -8.01 -9.30 3.54
CA LEU A 41 -8.56 -9.53 2.22
C LEU A 41 -9.97 -8.97 2.10
N THR A 42 -10.30 -8.44 0.93
CA THR A 42 -11.68 -8.20 0.51
C THR A 42 -12.38 -9.52 0.21
N ASP A 43 -13.70 -9.53 0.12
CA ASP A 43 -14.48 -10.74 -0.19
C ASP A 43 -14.00 -11.39 -1.50
N ARG A 44 -13.76 -10.60 -2.54
CA ARG A 44 -13.25 -11.09 -3.83
C ARG A 44 -11.85 -11.70 -3.73
N GLU A 45 -10.96 -11.07 -2.98
CA GLU A 45 -9.60 -11.59 -2.74
C GLU A 45 -9.65 -12.87 -1.89
N TYR A 46 -10.57 -12.94 -0.94
CA TYR A 46 -10.77 -14.14 -0.13
C TYR A 46 -11.32 -15.31 -0.97
N ASP A 47 -12.29 -15.05 -1.83
CA ASP A 47 -12.81 -16.06 -2.77
C ASP A 47 -11.69 -16.58 -3.70
N PHE A 48 -10.85 -15.70 -4.19
CA PHE A 48 -9.69 -16.09 -4.99
C PHE A 48 -8.68 -16.90 -4.18
N TYR A 49 -8.35 -16.45 -2.96
CA TYR A 49 -7.46 -17.17 -2.04
C TYR A 49 -7.93 -18.61 -1.79
N THR A 50 -9.23 -18.82 -1.60
CA THR A 50 -9.78 -20.17 -1.36
C THR A 50 -9.61 -21.14 -2.56
N LYS A 51 -9.57 -20.60 -3.77
CA LYS A 51 -9.26 -21.35 -5.00
C LYS A 51 -7.75 -21.56 -5.17
N LEU A 52 -6.94 -20.52 -4.88
CA LEU A 52 -5.49 -20.56 -5.02
C LEU A 52 -4.84 -21.53 -4.03
N LYS A 53 -5.40 -21.66 -2.82
CA LYS A 53 -4.81 -22.45 -1.74
C LYS A 53 -4.60 -23.93 -2.10
N PRO A 54 -5.59 -24.69 -2.64
CA PRO A 54 -5.37 -26.07 -3.07
C PRO A 54 -4.28 -26.20 -4.14
N LEU A 55 -4.24 -25.26 -5.10
CA LEU A 55 -3.23 -25.26 -6.14
C LEU A 55 -1.82 -25.03 -5.56
N ALA A 56 -1.68 -24.05 -4.67
CA ALA A 56 -0.40 -23.80 -4.01
C ALA A 56 0.07 -25.01 -3.20
N ASP A 57 -0.85 -25.69 -2.49
CA ASP A 57 -0.55 -26.90 -1.71
C ASP A 57 -0.07 -28.05 -2.60
N GLU A 58 -0.64 -28.21 -3.80
CA GLU A 58 -0.23 -29.23 -4.77
C GLU A 58 1.24 -29.05 -5.20
N TYR A 59 1.70 -27.79 -5.31
CA TYR A 59 3.07 -27.47 -5.69
C TYR A 59 4.01 -27.23 -4.49
N GLY A 60 3.52 -27.45 -3.26
CA GLY A 60 4.33 -27.21 -2.04
C GLY A 60 4.67 -25.75 -1.82
N LEU A 61 3.79 -24.83 -2.22
CA LEU A 61 4.04 -23.39 -2.15
C LEU A 61 3.25 -22.74 -1.01
N ASN A 62 3.87 -21.75 -0.39
CA ASN A 62 3.26 -20.88 0.60
C ASN A 62 2.63 -19.65 -0.06
N ILE A 63 1.45 -19.22 0.44
CA ILE A 63 0.78 -18.02 -0.04
C ILE A 63 1.00 -16.89 0.97
N TYR A 64 1.58 -15.80 0.52
CA TYR A 64 1.64 -14.53 1.24
C TYR A 64 0.65 -13.55 0.61
N THR A 65 -0.08 -12.81 1.45
CA THR A 65 -1.12 -11.88 0.99
C THR A 65 -0.73 -10.44 1.30
N LYS A 66 -1.10 -9.50 0.42
CA LYS A 66 -0.84 -8.06 0.60
C LYS A 66 0.62 -7.74 0.86
N VAL A 67 1.51 -8.39 0.10
CA VAL A 67 2.96 -8.20 0.22
C VAL A 67 3.32 -6.81 -0.28
N ARG A 68 3.96 -6.03 0.56
CA ARG A 68 4.36 -4.66 0.19
C ARG A 68 5.49 -4.71 -0.83
N LEU A 69 5.37 -3.92 -1.90
CA LEU A 69 6.38 -3.91 -2.97
C LEU A 69 7.77 -3.53 -2.44
N ALA A 70 7.84 -2.65 -1.44
CA ALA A 70 9.11 -2.27 -0.80
C ALA A 70 9.72 -3.36 0.12
N ASP A 71 9.04 -4.49 0.33
CA ASP A 71 9.61 -5.67 1.01
C ASP A 71 10.18 -6.69 0.01
N LEU A 72 9.87 -6.52 -1.29
CA LEU A 72 10.36 -7.36 -2.38
C LEU A 72 11.53 -6.71 -3.13
N ILE A 73 11.49 -5.39 -3.29
CA ILE A 73 12.48 -4.61 -4.04
C ILE A 73 12.89 -3.35 -3.30
N GLU A 74 14.10 -2.90 -3.54
CA GLU A 74 14.61 -1.63 -3.00
C GLU A 74 15.27 -0.80 -4.11
N PRO A 75 15.30 0.54 -4.00
CA PRO A 75 16.08 1.36 -4.91
C PRO A 75 17.57 1.04 -4.75
N LYS A 76 18.34 1.12 -5.85
CA LYS A 76 19.82 1.05 -5.78
C LYS A 76 20.38 2.00 -4.72
N PRO A 77 21.55 1.70 -4.13
CA PRO A 77 22.18 2.53 -3.11
C PRO A 77 22.27 4.01 -3.53
N LYS A 78 22.22 4.92 -2.57
CA LYS A 78 22.18 6.38 -2.83
C LYS A 78 23.39 6.87 -3.63
N GLU A 79 24.53 6.19 -3.49
CA GLU A 79 25.76 6.46 -4.21
C GLU A 79 25.62 6.27 -5.72
N GLU A 80 24.74 5.34 -6.13
CA GLU A 80 24.45 5.00 -7.54
C GLU A 80 23.14 5.60 -8.04
N ASN A 81 22.30 6.12 -7.11
CA ASN A 81 20.94 6.57 -7.41
C ASN A 81 20.62 7.91 -6.77
N PRO A 82 20.85 9.04 -7.44
CA PRO A 82 20.52 10.38 -6.94
C PRO A 82 19.00 10.57 -6.73
N PHE A 83 18.15 9.72 -7.32
CA PHE A 83 16.70 9.74 -7.20
C PHE A 83 16.15 8.73 -6.15
N TRP A 84 16.98 8.31 -5.20
CA TRP A 84 16.64 7.25 -4.25
C TRP A 84 15.29 7.48 -3.55
N MET A 85 15.06 8.68 -3.03
CA MET A 85 13.82 9.02 -2.31
C MET A 85 12.59 8.99 -3.23
N GLU A 86 12.73 9.42 -4.48
CA GLU A 86 11.66 9.35 -5.47
C GLU A 86 11.31 7.90 -5.80
N CYS A 87 12.32 7.07 -6.06
CA CYS A 87 12.16 5.64 -6.31
C CYS A 87 11.47 4.94 -5.12
N PHE A 88 11.93 5.20 -3.89
CA PHE A 88 11.33 4.62 -2.70
C PHE A 88 9.87 5.06 -2.51
N ASN A 89 9.55 6.34 -2.74
CA ASN A 89 8.20 6.86 -2.65
C ASN A 89 7.25 6.19 -3.66
N LYS A 90 7.74 5.75 -4.82
CA LYS A 90 6.94 5.04 -5.83
C LYS A 90 6.55 3.62 -5.41
N ILE A 91 7.32 2.97 -4.54
CA ILE A 91 7.09 1.56 -4.13
C ILE A 91 6.54 1.41 -2.71
N LYS A 92 6.83 2.32 -1.78
CA LYS A 92 6.58 2.17 -0.33
C LYS A 92 5.13 1.91 0.08
N ALA A 93 4.16 2.39 -0.71
CA ALA A 93 2.73 2.27 -0.43
C ALA A 93 2.00 1.32 -1.39
N LYS A 94 2.74 0.59 -2.24
CA LYS A 94 2.18 -0.39 -3.17
C LYS A 94 2.25 -1.79 -2.57
N HIS A 95 1.23 -2.59 -2.86
CA HIS A 95 1.14 -3.97 -2.41
C HIS A 95 0.79 -4.85 -3.61
N ILE A 96 1.35 -6.05 -3.62
CA ILE A 96 0.95 -7.15 -4.49
C ILE A 96 -0.10 -7.97 -3.74
N ASP A 97 -1.18 -8.38 -4.42
CA ASP A 97 -2.29 -9.06 -3.77
C ASP A 97 -1.87 -10.39 -3.17
N PHE A 98 -1.13 -11.21 -3.96
CA PHE A 98 -0.62 -12.50 -3.50
C PHE A 98 0.81 -12.75 -4.01
N ALA A 99 1.60 -13.45 -3.22
CA ALA A 99 2.89 -14.00 -3.62
C ALA A 99 2.93 -15.49 -3.31
N LEU A 100 3.38 -16.28 -4.26
CA LEU A 100 3.72 -17.69 -4.08
C LEU A 100 5.21 -17.79 -3.79
N ALA A 101 5.57 -18.50 -2.73
CA ALA A 101 6.96 -18.71 -2.37
C ALA A 101 7.19 -20.18 -1.96
N ASP A 102 8.42 -20.64 -2.13
CA ASP A 102 8.88 -21.93 -1.63
C ASP A 102 9.10 -21.91 -0.10
N ASP A 103 9.56 -23.04 0.45
CA ASP A 103 9.82 -23.18 1.88
C ASP A 103 10.98 -22.29 2.37
N ASP A 104 11.91 -21.91 1.47
CA ASP A 104 13.01 -20.99 1.77
C ASP A 104 12.59 -19.52 1.66
N THR A 105 11.29 -19.27 1.45
CA THR A 105 10.70 -17.94 1.24
C THR A 105 11.11 -17.23 -0.05
N SER A 106 11.74 -17.95 -1.01
CA SER A 106 12.04 -17.42 -2.32
C SER A 106 10.76 -17.29 -3.14
N ILE A 107 10.55 -16.12 -3.73
CA ILE A 107 9.34 -15.83 -4.51
C ILE A 107 9.37 -16.59 -5.83
N VAL A 108 8.37 -17.44 -6.03
CA VAL A 108 8.15 -18.20 -7.28
C VAL A 108 7.35 -17.35 -8.27
N ALA A 109 6.25 -16.73 -7.81
CA ALA A 109 5.42 -15.84 -8.61
C ALA A 109 4.71 -14.81 -7.76
N LEU A 110 4.47 -13.65 -8.33
CA LEU A 110 3.60 -12.60 -7.79
C LEU A 110 2.28 -12.61 -8.56
N ILE A 111 1.16 -12.33 -7.87
CA ILE A 111 -0.17 -12.39 -8.48
C ILE A 111 -0.94 -11.12 -8.12
N GLU A 112 -1.48 -10.45 -9.14
CA GLU A 112 -2.40 -9.32 -9.03
C GLU A 112 -3.79 -9.74 -9.52
N LEU A 113 -4.81 -9.43 -8.73
CA LEU A 113 -6.21 -9.71 -9.04
C LEU A 113 -6.85 -8.47 -9.68
N ASP A 114 -6.75 -8.36 -10.98
CA ASP A 114 -7.25 -7.21 -11.73
C ASP A 114 -8.78 -7.07 -11.64
N ASP A 115 -9.25 -5.82 -11.56
CA ASP A 115 -10.67 -5.50 -11.58
C ASP A 115 -11.11 -5.15 -13.01
N THR A 116 -12.31 -5.60 -13.41
CA THR A 116 -12.91 -5.29 -14.71
C THR A 116 -13.36 -3.83 -14.85
N SER A 117 -13.27 -3.03 -13.79
CA SER A 117 -13.65 -1.61 -13.84
C SER A 117 -12.67 -0.79 -14.70
N HIS A 118 -13.23 -0.05 -15.65
CA HIS A 118 -12.54 0.78 -16.65
C HIS A 118 -11.26 1.45 -16.14
N ALA A 119 -10.14 1.16 -16.82
CA ALA A 119 -8.82 1.67 -16.47
C ALA A 119 -8.78 3.20 -16.55
N ARG A 120 -8.59 3.86 -15.42
CA ARG A 120 -8.25 5.28 -15.39
C ARG A 120 -6.80 5.46 -15.86
N PRO A 121 -6.46 6.53 -16.59
CA PRO A 121 -5.11 6.77 -17.12
C PRO A 121 -4.02 6.73 -16.03
N ASP A 122 -4.30 7.25 -14.83
CA ASP A 122 -3.41 7.22 -13.68
C ASP A 122 -3.12 5.81 -13.14
N ARG A 123 -4.06 4.87 -13.34
CA ARG A 123 -3.86 3.45 -13.01
C ARG A 123 -2.95 2.77 -14.03
N VAL A 124 -3.15 3.03 -15.32
CA VAL A 124 -2.33 2.45 -16.39
C VAL A 124 -0.85 2.78 -16.18
N GLU A 125 -0.51 4.07 -15.98
CA GLU A 125 0.87 4.49 -15.71
C GLU A 125 1.46 3.81 -14.47
N ARG A 126 0.65 3.67 -13.42
CA ARG A 126 1.06 2.98 -12.19
C ARG A 126 1.34 1.50 -12.43
N ASP A 127 0.48 0.83 -13.18
CA ASP A 127 0.58 -0.60 -13.46
C ASP A 127 1.74 -0.89 -14.40
N ASP A 128 1.98 -0.04 -15.41
CA ASP A 128 3.15 -0.11 -16.28
C ASP A 128 4.45 0.04 -15.48
N PHE A 129 4.49 0.97 -14.53
CA PHE A 129 5.65 1.11 -13.63
C PHE A 129 5.90 -0.15 -12.81
N VAL A 130 4.87 -0.75 -12.20
CA VAL A 130 5.01 -1.98 -11.39
C VAL A 130 5.48 -3.14 -12.25
N ASN A 131 4.88 -3.34 -13.43
CA ASN A 131 5.27 -4.37 -14.39
C ASN A 131 6.75 -4.22 -14.77
N ALA A 132 7.18 -3.02 -15.14
CA ALA A 132 8.55 -2.76 -15.58
C ALA A 132 9.57 -2.98 -14.45
N VAL A 133 9.29 -2.51 -13.23
CA VAL A 133 10.24 -2.65 -12.13
C VAL A 133 10.37 -4.09 -11.66
N LEU A 134 9.27 -4.86 -11.62
CA LEU A 134 9.31 -6.28 -11.26
C LEU A 134 10.06 -7.10 -12.33
N ALA A 135 9.80 -6.87 -13.61
CA ALA A 135 10.53 -7.52 -14.69
C ALA A 135 12.04 -7.23 -14.63
N ASN A 136 12.44 -5.98 -14.36
CA ASN A 136 13.84 -5.58 -14.23
C ASN A 136 14.53 -6.16 -12.99
N THR A 137 13.78 -6.56 -11.97
CA THR A 137 14.30 -7.20 -10.75
C THR A 137 14.17 -8.71 -10.75
N GLY A 138 13.70 -9.30 -11.85
CA GLY A 138 13.63 -10.76 -12.06
C GLY A 138 12.39 -11.43 -11.48
N TYR A 139 11.40 -10.66 -11.02
CA TYR A 139 10.15 -11.22 -10.54
C TYR A 139 9.15 -11.44 -11.68
N THR A 140 8.47 -12.59 -11.64
CA THR A 140 7.32 -12.87 -12.51
C THR A 140 6.04 -12.34 -11.87
N LEU A 141 5.33 -11.44 -12.56
CA LEU A 141 4.02 -10.96 -12.17
C LEU A 141 2.94 -11.57 -13.07
N LEU A 142 2.03 -12.33 -12.48
CA LEU A 142 0.87 -12.91 -13.13
C LEU A 142 -0.37 -12.06 -12.82
N ARG A 143 -1.14 -11.73 -13.84
CA ARG A 143 -2.41 -10.98 -13.70
C ARG A 143 -3.58 -11.87 -14.05
N THR A 144 -4.64 -11.83 -13.24
CA THR A 144 -5.86 -12.61 -13.46
C THR A 144 -7.09 -11.83 -13.01
N TYR A 145 -8.24 -12.16 -13.57
CA TYR A 145 -9.53 -11.65 -13.13
C TYR A 145 -10.25 -12.59 -12.14
N GLY A 146 -9.57 -13.66 -11.71
CA GLY A 146 -10.06 -14.63 -10.73
C GLY A 146 -10.03 -16.07 -11.22
N GLU A 147 -9.51 -16.32 -12.44
CA GLU A 147 -9.21 -17.62 -12.99
C GLU A 147 -7.80 -18.07 -12.59
N LEU A 148 -7.59 -19.39 -12.48
CA LEU A 148 -6.29 -19.97 -12.11
C LEU A 148 -5.45 -20.38 -13.33
N ASP A 149 -5.99 -20.39 -14.52
CA ASP A 149 -5.38 -20.95 -15.74
C ASP A 149 -3.97 -20.39 -16.01
N VAL A 150 -3.79 -19.07 -15.81
CA VAL A 150 -2.50 -18.41 -16.01
C VAL A 150 -1.47 -18.90 -14.99
N ILE A 151 -1.91 -19.11 -13.74
CA ILE A 151 -1.04 -19.53 -12.63
C ILE A 151 -0.68 -20.99 -12.79
N GLU A 152 -1.66 -21.85 -13.08
CA GLU A 152 -1.44 -23.27 -13.37
C GLU A 152 -0.49 -23.44 -14.56
N GLY A 153 -0.72 -22.69 -15.64
CA GLY A 153 0.16 -22.71 -16.82
C GLY A 153 1.59 -22.34 -16.48
N TYR A 154 1.80 -21.36 -15.61
CA TYR A 154 3.14 -20.97 -15.16
C TYR A 154 3.79 -22.03 -14.26
N LEU A 155 3.06 -22.61 -13.32
CA LEU A 155 3.60 -23.61 -12.37
C LEU A 155 3.94 -24.96 -13.01
N ARG A 156 3.43 -25.24 -14.21
CA ARG A 156 3.73 -26.48 -14.97
C ARG A 156 4.99 -26.40 -15.83
N LEU A 157 5.61 -25.19 -15.97
CA LEU A 157 6.84 -24.98 -16.74
C LEU A 157 8.07 -25.43 -15.97
#